data_58bc44d434fd9fe07e83d19d3a1fa0bd
#
_entry.id   58bc44d434fd9fe07e83d19d3a1fa0bd
#
_cell.length_a   1.000
_cell.length_b   1.000
_cell.length_c   1.000
_cell.angle_alpha   90.00
_cell.angle_beta   90.00
_cell.angle_gamma   90.00
#
_symmetry.space_group_name_H-M   'P 1'
#
loop_
_entity.id
_entity.type
_entity.pdbx_description
1 polymer ?
#
loop_
_entity_poly.entity_id
_entity_poly.type
_entity_poly.pdbx_seq_one_letter_code
_entity_poly.pdbx_strand_id
1 'polypeptide(L)'
;YREPLAKARSTVAESYKFIESDLDSAILYAPDMPMSNYTPTHAQAGKTTAQALKAKVLLSKGDYVNAALLADEVIQTAGNYGYGLVDFMSIFSDMFDSPEVLFAPYVSNYEEQCSFILDRTTYSSYSQKIADAMDPTPGNKETGEGYDPRFAAPFLTPDVITTSFKNGKYPHSTNDDGKSNTYYFLRLGEVYYIHAEAEARQGGNHLAAARTSLQTVLDAHVPGVYDVSTIPDNQLLEMIRQHKWIDLLFENQEEWYDMIRYYKHGDLDITTIRPNIKSDK
;
A
#
# COMPACT_ATOMS: atom_id res chain seq x y z
N TYR A 1 -8.49 -40.65 -15.06
CA TYR A 1 -7.46 -39.80 -14.40
C TYR A 1 -6.42 -39.50 -15.47
N ARG A 2 -6.37 -38.24 -15.94
CA ARG A 2 -5.23 -37.78 -16.72
C ARG A 2 -4.17 -37.37 -15.71
N GLU A 3 -3.01 -38.01 -15.75
CA GLU A 3 -1.85 -37.51 -15.01
C GLU A 3 -1.59 -36.08 -15.44
N PRO A 4 -1.43 -35.14 -14.46
CA PRO A 4 -1.07 -33.78 -14.81
C PRO A 4 0.31 -33.81 -15.46
N LEU A 5 0.39 -33.45 -16.74
CA LEU A 5 1.65 -33.26 -17.41
C LEU A 5 2.46 -32.23 -16.66
N ALA A 6 3.62 -32.63 -16.12
CA ALA A 6 4.53 -31.71 -15.45
C ALA A 6 4.97 -30.63 -16.45
N LYS A 7 4.44 -29.42 -16.28
CA LYS A 7 4.82 -28.25 -17.10
C LYS A 7 6.08 -27.63 -16.52
N ALA A 8 7.06 -27.33 -17.35
CA ALA A 8 8.23 -26.55 -16.95
C ALA A 8 7.81 -25.18 -16.37
N ARG A 9 8.56 -24.67 -15.40
CA ARG A 9 8.33 -23.31 -14.89
C ARG A 9 8.50 -22.29 -16.01
N SER A 10 7.58 -21.36 -16.08
CA SER A 10 7.71 -20.22 -16.96
C SER A 10 8.88 -19.33 -16.54
N THR A 11 9.50 -18.66 -17.48
CA THR A 11 10.49 -17.62 -17.19
C THR A 11 9.82 -16.40 -16.56
N VAL A 12 10.60 -15.55 -15.91
CA VAL A 12 10.10 -14.28 -15.35
C VAL A 12 9.47 -13.41 -16.45
N ALA A 13 10.10 -13.33 -17.62
CA ALA A 13 9.59 -12.56 -18.75
C ALA A 13 8.23 -13.09 -19.28
N GLU A 14 8.09 -14.41 -19.39
CA GLU A 14 6.82 -15.03 -19.78
C GLU A 14 5.73 -14.78 -18.72
N SER A 15 6.09 -14.82 -17.44
CA SER A 15 5.16 -14.53 -16.36
C SER A 15 4.67 -13.09 -16.39
N TYR A 16 5.55 -12.11 -16.57
CA TYR A 16 5.15 -10.71 -16.73
C TYR A 16 4.25 -10.51 -17.96
N LYS A 17 4.62 -11.08 -19.11
CA LYS A 17 3.79 -11.00 -20.32
C LYS A 17 2.39 -11.55 -20.11
N PHE A 18 2.27 -12.68 -19.41
CA PHE A 18 0.98 -13.27 -19.06
C PHE A 18 0.16 -12.35 -18.16
N ILE A 19 0.74 -11.86 -17.07
CA ILE A 19 0.09 -10.93 -16.12
C ILE A 19 -0.36 -9.65 -16.84
N GLU A 20 0.50 -9.05 -17.65
CA GLU A 20 0.15 -7.84 -18.42
C GLU A 20 -1.02 -8.10 -19.38
N SER A 21 -1.04 -9.24 -20.07
CA SER A 21 -2.14 -9.62 -20.98
C SER A 21 -3.48 -9.82 -20.24
N ASP A 22 -3.44 -10.44 -19.06
CA ASP A 22 -4.63 -10.61 -18.24
C ASP A 22 -5.16 -9.27 -17.72
N LEU A 23 -4.25 -8.39 -17.30
CA LEU A 23 -4.61 -7.04 -16.84
C LEU A 23 -5.15 -6.18 -18.01
N ASP A 24 -4.59 -6.30 -19.21
CA ASP A 24 -5.15 -5.64 -20.40
C ASP A 24 -6.57 -6.08 -20.68
N SER A 25 -6.83 -7.38 -20.55
CA SER A 25 -8.17 -7.93 -20.68
C SER A 25 -9.11 -7.42 -19.59
N ALA A 26 -8.62 -7.36 -18.34
CA ALA A 26 -9.40 -6.81 -17.24
C ALA A 26 -9.73 -5.32 -17.45
N ILE A 27 -8.77 -4.52 -17.90
CA ILE A 27 -8.98 -3.09 -18.21
C ILE A 27 -10.02 -2.89 -19.32
N LEU A 28 -10.04 -3.81 -20.30
CA LEU A 28 -10.98 -3.74 -21.43
C LEU A 28 -12.40 -4.15 -21.04
N TYR A 29 -12.57 -5.15 -20.20
CA TYR A 29 -13.85 -5.80 -19.96
C TYR A 29 -14.45 -5.58 -18.57
N ALA A 30 -13.66 -5.20 -17.57
CA ALA A 30 -14.19 -4.93 -16.25
C ALA A 30 -15.04 -3.64 -16.24
N PRO A 31 -16.06 -3.56 -15.39
CA PRO A 31 -16.83 -2.33 -15.22
C PRO A 31 -15.93 -1.22 -14.65
N ASP A 32 -16.20 0.03 -15.00
CA ASP A 32 -15.49 1.19 -14.45
C ASP A 32 -15.64 1.23 -12.93
N MET A 33 -16.85 1.00 -12.42
CA MET A 33 -17.15 0.84 -11.00
C MET A 33 -17.96 -0.44 -10.80
N PRO A 34 -17.45 -1.39 -10.01
CA PRO A 34 -18.22 -2.58 -9.65
C PRO A 34 -19.48 -2.23 -8.85
N MET A 35 -20.53 -3.02 -9.03
CA MET A 35 -21.81 -2.81 -8.38
C MET A 35 -22.23 -4.08 -7.63
N SER A 36 -22.68 -3.92 -6.40
CA SER A 36 -23.33 -4.98 -5.62
C SER A 36 -24.73 -4.52 -5.25
N ASN A 37 -25.75 -5.29 -5.64
CA ASN A 37 -27.15 -4.92 -5.40
C ASN A 37 -27.49 -3.48 -5.83
N TYR A 38 -27.00 -3.06 -7.00
CA TYR A 38 -27.16 -1.72 -7.56
C TYR A 38 -26.46 -0.58 -6.77
N THR A 39 -25.57 -0.93 -5.84
CA THR A 39 -24.76 0.02 -5.09
C THR A 39 -23.29 -0.14 -5.49
N PRO A 40 -22.54 0.96 -5.69
CA PRO A 40 -21.09 0.91 -5.89
C PRO A 40 -20.41 0.13 -4.75
N THR A 41 -19.40 -0.67 -5.08
CA THR A 41 -18.68 -1.47 -4.09
C THR A 41 -17.19 -1.55 -4.41
N HIS A 42 -16.34 -1.46 -3.40
CA HIS A 42 -14.90 -1.69 -3.47
C HIS A 42 -14.53 -3.14 -3.12
N ALA A 43 -15.52 -3.97 -2.80
CA ALA A 43 -15.32 -5.40 -2.51
C ALA A 43 -15.16 -6.26 -3.79
N GLN A 44 -15.22 -5.65 -4.95
CA GLN A 44 -15.00 -6.30 -6.24
C GLN A 44 -14.03 -5.45 -7.05
N ALA A 45 -13.13 -6.12 -7.78
CA ALA A 45 -12.19 -5.44 -8.64
C ALA A 45 -12.86 -4.90 -9.90
N GLY A 46 -12.65 -3.61 -10.18
CA GLY A 46 -13.10 -2.95 -11.41
C GLY A 46 -11.92 -2.56 -12.31
N LYS A 47 -12.25 -1.79 -13.36
CA LYS A 47 -11.26 -1.29 -14.33
C LYS A 47 -10.17 -0.46 -13.64
N THR A 48 -10.55 0.48 -12.76
CA THR A 48 -9.60 1.30 -12.00
C THR A 48 -8.63 0.44 -11.17
N THR A 49 -9.14 -0.62 -10.53
CA THR A 49 -8.31 -1.59 -9.80
C THR A 49 -7.32 -2.29 -10.72
N ALA A 50 -7.77 -2.72 -11.91
CA ALA A 50 -6.91 -3.39 -12.89
C ALA A 50 -5.82 -2.46 -13.43
N GLN A 51 -6.15 -1.19 -13.69
CA GLN A 51 -5.19 -0.16 -14.11
C GLN A 51 -4.14 0.11 -13.02
N ALA A 52 -4.56 0.29 -11.78
CA ALA A 52 -3.66 0.51 -10.65
C ALA A 52 -2.74 -0.70 -10.40
N LEU A 53 -3.28 -1.91 -10.47
CA LEU A 53 -2.48 -3.14 -10.36
C LEU A 53 -1.48 -3.26 -11.51
N LYS A 54 -1.87 -2.90 -12.75
CA LYS A 54 -0.95 -2.89 -13.89
C LYS A 54 0.17 -1.87 -13.71
N ALA A 55 -0.12 -0.66 -13.20
CA ALA A 55 0.92 0.32 -12.87
C ALA A 55 1.93 -0.23 -11.85
N LYS A 56 1.46 -0.94 -10.83
CA LYS A 56 2.31 -1.65 -9.85
C LYS A 56 3.18 -2.73 -10.49
N VAL A 57 2.63 -3.52 -11.40
CA VAL A 57 3.37 -4.55 -12.16
C VAL A 57 4.45 -3.93 -13.03
N LEU A 58 4.15 -2.84 -13.74
CA LEU A 58 5.10 -2.10 -14.56
C LEU A 58 6.23 -1.50 -13.73
N LEU A 59 5.91 -0.91 -12.56
CA LEU A 59 6.91 -0.43 -11.61
C LEU A 59 7.84 -1.57 -11.16
N SER A 60 7.27 -2.74 -10.84
CA SER A 60 8.02 -3.91 -10.41
C SER A 60 8.92 -4.49 -11.50
N LYS A 61 8.52 -4.35 -12.74
CA LYS A 61 9.29 -4.73 -13.94
C LYS A 61 10.42 -3.75 -14.26
N GLY A 62 10.37 -2.52 -13.73
CA GLY A 62 11.27 -1.42 -14.06
C GLY A 62 10.86 -0.60 -15.27
N ASP A 63 9.64 -0.75 -15.75
CA ASP A 63 9.05 0.07 -16.81
C ASP A 63 8.44 1.35 -16.20
N TYR A 64 9.33 2.25 -15.77
CA TYR A 64 8.94 3.44 -15.01
C TYR A 64 8.10 4.42 -15.81
N VAL A 65 8.36 4.53 -17.12
CA VAL A 65 7.60 5.44 -18.00
C VAL A 65 6.14 5.01 -18.04
N ASN A 66 5.87 3.77 -18.39
CA ASN A 66 4.50 3.27 -18.49
C ASN A 66 3.83 3.14 -17.11
N ALA A 67 4.59 2.85 -16.05
CA ALA A 67 4.08 2.84 -14.69
C ALA A 67 3.58 4.23 -14.27
N ALA A 68 4.35 5.29 -14.54
CA ALA A 68 3.97 6.67 -14.24
C ALA A 68 2.74 7.10 -15.04
N LEU A 69 2.73 6.87 -16.36
CA LEU A 69 1.59 7.22 -17.22
C LEU A 69 0.29 6.57 -16.76
N LEU A 70 0.33 5.28 -16.46
CA LEU A 70 -0.87 4.56 -16.05
C LEU A 70 -1.33 4.93 -14.63
N ALA A 71 -0.39 5.17 -13.72
CA ALA A 71 -0.71 5.64 -12.38
C ALA A 71 -1.31 7.06 -12.42
N ASP A 72 -0.78 7.96 -13.26
CA ASP A 72 -1.36 9.29 -13.48
C ASP A 72 -2.79 9.20 -14.03
N GLU A 73 -3.05 8.33 -15.03
CA GLU A 73 -4.40 8.09 -15.55
C GLU A 73 -5.36 7.67 -14.43
N VAL A 74 -4.96 6.75 -13.55
CA VAL A 74 -5.78 6.34 -12.40
C VAL A 74 -6.04 7.53 -11.47
N ILE A 75 -5.02 8.30 -11.12
CA ILE A 75 -5.13 9.47 -10.24
C ILE A 75 -6.10 10.50 -10.82
N GLN A 76 -5.99 10.81 -12.10
CA GLN A 76 -6.82 11.81 -12.77
C GLN A 76 -8.29 11.38 -12.90
N THR A 77 -8.55 10.09 -13.02
CA THR A 77 -9.90 9.57 -13.28
C THR A 77 -10.58 9.01 -12.02
N ALA A 78 -9.87 8.75 -10.96
CA ALA A 78 -10.37 8.13 -9.73
C ALA A 78 -11.64 8.81 -9.19
N GLY A 79 -11.65 10.14 -9.13
CA GLY A 79 -12.78 10.92 -8.63
C GLY A 79 -14.07 10.74 -9.44
N ASN A 80 -13.98 10.41 -10.74
CA ASN A 80 -15.14 10.14 -11.57
C ASN A 80 -15.91 8.89 -11.14
N TYR A 81 -15.23 8.00 -10.40
CA TYR A 81 -15.76 6.72 -9.94
C TYR A 81 -15.93 6.67 -8.42
N GLY A 82 -15.83 7.84 -7.75
CA GLY A 82 -16.02 7.94 -6.30
C GLY A 82 -14.81 7.55 -5.47
N TYR A 83 -13.65 7.30 -6.09
CA TYR A 83 -12.40 7.10 -5.37
C TYR A 83 -11.75 8.44 -5.01
N GLY A 84 -11.10 8.50 -3.85
CA GLY A 84 -10.39 9.69 -3.39
C GLY A 84 -9.54 9.42 -2.18
N LEU A 85 -8.52 10.24 -1.96
CA LEU A 85 -7.76 10.20 -0.72
C LEU A 85 -8.62 10.69 0.43
N VAL A 86 -8.46 10.09 1.59
CA VAL A 86 -9.15 10.44 2.83
C VAL A 86 -8.16 10.58 3.99
N ASP A 87 -8.61 11.02 5.15
CA ASP A 87 -7.82 10.95 6.38
C ASP A 87 -7.35 9.52 6.64
N PHE A 88 -6.10 9.37 7.08
CA PHE A 88 -5.46 8.06 7.19
C PHE A 88 -6.24 7.07 8.07
N MET A 89 -6.79 7.52 9.20
CA MET A 89 -7.54 6.63 10.10
C MET A 89 -8.92 6.28 9.54
N SER A 90 -9.51 7.15 8.73
CA SER A 90 -10.80 6.91 8.09
C SER A 90 -10.75 5.74 7.11
N ILE A 91 -9.59 5.46 6.49
CA ILE A 91 -9.40 4.30 5.62
C ILE A 91 -9.81 3.01 6.34
N PHE A 92 -9.39 2.88 7.59
CA PHE A 92 -9.53 1.64 8.36
C PHE A 92 -10.85 1.56 9.12
N SER A 93 -11.44 2.70 9.48
CA SER A 93 -12.77 2.74 10.09
C SER A 93 -13.87 2.41 9.09
N ASP A 94 -13.70 2.84 7.84
CA ASP A 94 -14.68 2.64 6.77
C ASP A 94 -14.47 1.33 6.01
N MET A 95 -13.30 0.68 6.21
CA MET A 95 -12.94 -0.62 5.64
C MET A 95 -13.07 -0.62 4.10
N PHE A 96 -13.76 -1.62 3.53
CA PHE A 96 -13.98 -1.71 2.08
C PHE A 96 -14.93 -0.64 1.51
N ASP A 97 -15.61 0.13 2.34
CA ASP A 97 -16.45 1.26 1.93
C ASP A 97 -15.65 2.58 1.86
N SER A 98 -14.41 2.58 2.31
CA SER A 98 -13.56 3.77 2.21
C SER A 98 -13.33 4.19 0.76
N PRO A 99 -13.52 5.48 0.42
CA PRO A 99 -13.24 5.98 -0.93
C PRO A 99 -11.79 5.75 -1.40
N GLU A 100 -10.85 5.58 -0.47
CA GLU A 100 -9.45 5.33 -0.83
C GLU A 100 -9.19 3.88 -1.24
N VAL A 101 -10.03 2.95 -0.84
CA VAL A 101 -9.86 1.53 -1.15
C VAL A 101 -10.27 1.26 -2.59
N LEU A 102 -9.33 0.86 -3.43
CA LEU A 102 -9.59 0.43 -4.80
C LEU A 102 -10.07 -1.03 -4.85
N PHE A 103 -9.57 -1.86 -3.94
CA PHE A 103 -10.02 -3.23 -3.77
C PHE A 103 -9.72 -3.77 -2.38
N ALA A 104 -10.77 -4.21 -1.70
CA ALA A 104 -10.69 -5.02 -0.50
C ALA A 104 -11.87 -6.01 -0.51
N PRO A 105 -11.64 -7.32 -0.33
CA PRO A 105 -12.72 -8.30 -0.38
C PRO A 105 -13.73 -8.05 0.74
N TYR A 106 -14.98 -8.33 0.45
CA TYR A 106 -16.01 -8.33 1.47
C TYR A 106 -15.71 -9.43 2.51
N VAL A 107 -15.73 -9.04 3.77
CA VAL A 107 -15.55 -9.96 4.90
C VAL A 107 -16.78 -9.87 5.80
N SER A 108 -17.43 -10.99 6.03
CA SER A 108 -18.56 -11.09 6.96
C SER A 108 -18.11 -11.71 8.29
N ASN A 109 -18.84 -11.39 9.35
CA ASN A 109 -18.57 -11.97 10.67
C ASN A 109 -18.78 -13.49 10.73
N TYR A 110 -19.47 -14.06 9.76
CA TYR A 110 -19.91 -15.44 9.80
C TYR A 110 -19.17 -16.37 8.85
N GLU A 111 -18.66 -15.86 7.74
CA GLU A 111 -18.18 -16.70 6.64
C GLU A 111 -16.68 -16.53 6.36
N GLU A 112 -16.14 -15.32 6.55
CA GLU A 112 -14.74 -15.02 6.17
C GLU A 112 -14.10 -14.14 7.25
N GLN A 113 -13.57 -14.76 8.29
CA GLN A 113 -12.93 -14.01 9.37
C GLN A 113 -11.45 -13.80 9.10
N CYS A 114 -11.03 -12.58 8.81
CA CYS A 114 -9.61 -12.20 8.78
C CYS A 114 -9.00 -12.03 10.18
N SER A 115 -9.78 -12.16 11.24
CA SER A 115 -9.33 -12.00 12.63
C SER A 115 -8.17 -12.91 13.02
N PHE A 116 -8.10 -14.09 12.46
CA PHE A 116 -7.05 -15.07 12.75
C PHE A 116 -5.63 -14.57 12.36
N ILE A 117 -5.52 -13.83 11.28
CA ILE A 117 -4.21 -13.35 10.78
C ILE A 117 -3.80 -12.06 11.49
N LEU A 118 -4.78 -11.35 12.04
CA LEU A 118 -4.63 -9.99 12.55
C LEU A 118 -4.97 -9.90 14.03
N ASP A 119 -4.98 -11.05 14.73
CA ASP A 119 -5.21 -11.09 16.17
C ASP A 119 -4.15 -10.24 16.89
N ARG A 120 -4.67 -9.23 17.53
CA ARG A 120 -4.00 -8.04 18.06
C ARG A 120 -3.04 -8.31 19.22
N THR A 121 -3.18 -9.48 19.84
CA THR A 121 -2.58 -9.71 21.16
C THR A 121 -1.20 -10.34 21.11
N THR A 122 -0.83 -10.96 19.97
CA THR A 122 0.28 -11.91 19.98
C THR A 122 1.53 -11.44 19.23
N TYR A 123 1.45 -10.41 18.36
CA TYR A 123 2.53 -10.12 17.41
C TYR A 123 3.02 -8.67 17.36
N SER A 124 2.68 -7.85 18.31
CA SER A 124 2.88 -6.41 18.23
C SER A 124 3.98 -5.86 19.11
N SER A 125 5.17 -6.44 19.05
CA SER A 125 6.33 -5.66 19.43
C SER A 125 6.92 -5.03 18.16
N TYR A 126 6.64 -3.75 17.93
CA TYR A 126 7.34 -3.00 16.90
C TYR A 126 8.81 -2.84 17.27
N SER A 127 9.68 -2.87 16.26
CA SER A 127 11.08 -2.58 16.50
C SER A 127 11.28 -1.07 16.74
N GLN A 128 12.27 -0.71 17.55
CA GLN A 128 12.66 0.70 17.75
C GLN A 128 12.94 1.40 16.41
N LYS A 129 13.46 0.67 15.41
CA LYS A 129 13.69 1.21 14.05
C LYS A 129 12.42 1.69 13.36
N ILE A 130 11.30 1.00 13.54
CA ILE A 130 10.01 1.45 13.00
C ILE A 130 9.57 2.72 13.71
N ALA A 131 9.66 2.74 15.04
CA ALA A 131 9.32 3.92 15.81
C ALA A 131 10.18 5.13 15.42
N ASP A 132 11.48 4.94 15.24
CA ASP A 132 12.40 6.00 14.83
C ASP A 132 12.12 6.48 13.40
N ALA A 133 11.75 5.57 12.49
CA ALA A 133 11.41 5.93 11.10
C ALA A 133 10.08 6.71 10.99
N MET A 134 9.17 6.49 11.92
CA MET A 134 7.87 7.17 11.98
C MET A 134 7.89 8.45 12.84
N ASP A 135 9.03 8.79 13.41
CA ASP A 135 9.21 9.98 14.23
C ASP A 135 10.18 10.94 13.50
N PRO A 136 9.67 11.79 12.60
CA PRO A 136 10.51 12.72 11.86
C PRO A 136 11.09 13.83 12.76
N THR A 137 10.45 14.08 13.88
CA THR A 137 10.92 14.97 14.94
C THR A 137 10.72 14.28 16.28
N PRO A 138 11.65 14.42 17.24
CA PRO A 138 11.48 13.82 18.56
C PRO A 138 10.33 14.49 19.33
N GLY A 139 9.11 14.18 18.90
CA GLY A 139 7.89 14.67 19.49
C GLY A 139 7.56 13.97 20.81
N ASN A 140 6.56 14.45 21.50
CA ASN A 140 6.08 13.82 22.72
C ASN A 140 5.21 12.60 22.39
N LYS A 141 5.71 11.42 22.72
CA LYS A 141 5.01 10.13 22.50
C LYS A 141 3.68 10.01 23.24
N GLU A 142 3.57 10.69 24.38
CA GLU A 142 2.36 10.62 25.21
C GLU A 142 1.24 11.51 24.68
N THR A 143 1.59 12.63 24.07
CA THR A 143 0.60 13.58 23.52
C THR A 143 0.36 13.41 22.04
N GLY A 144 1.21 12.69 21.32
CA GLY A 144 1.21 12.59 19.86
C GLY A 144 1.68 13.87 19.15
N GLU A 145 2.12 14.88 19.89
CA GLU A 145 2.56 16.15 19.33
C GLU A 145 3.90 15.99 18.61
N GLY A 146 3.94 16.35 17.33
CA GLY A 146 5.11 16.19 16.46
C GLY A 146 5.33 14.77 15.93
N TYR A 147 4.44 13.83 16.27
CA TYR A 147 4.43 12.47 15.72
C TYR A 147 3.70 12.39 14.39
N ASP A 148 4.20 11.53 13.53
CA ASP A 148 3.43 11.09 12.36
C ASP A 148 2.20 10.30 12.83
N PRO A 149 0.96 10.76 12.54
CA PRO A 149 -0.26 10.09 13.02
C PRO A 149 -0.43 8.66 12.49
N ARG A 150 0.25 8.31 11.40
CA ARG A 150 0.28 6.94 10.89
C ARG A 150 0.94 5.95 11.84
N PHE A 151 1.78 6.45 12.75
CA PHE A 151 2.34 5.64 13.82
C PHE A 151 1.26 5.10 14.78
N ALA A 152 0.27 5.92 15.10
CA ALA A 152 -0.81 5.50 15.99
C ALA A 152 -1.65 4.36 15.39
N ALA A 153 -1.86 4.35 14.06
CA ALA A 153 -2.69 3.38 13.39
C ALA A 153 -2.28 1.91 13.65
N PRO A 154 -1.01 1.50 13.40
CA PRO A 154 -0.62 0.11 13.64
C PRO A 154 -0.39 -0.25 15.11
N PHE A 155 -0.11 0.71 16.00
CA PHE A 155 0.48 0.41 17.30
C PHE A 155 -0.26 0.96 18.51
N LEU A 156 -1.08 1.99 18.36
CA LEU A 156 -1.71 2.68 19.47
C LEU A 156 -3.23 2.74 19.29
N THR A 157 -3.96 2.11 20.20
CA THR A 157 -5.33 2.52 20.45
C THR A 157 -5.39 3.23 21.81
N PRO A 158 -6.22 4.27 21.95
CA PRO A 158 -6.29 5.10 23.17
C PRO A 158 -6.60 4.32 24.45
N ASP A 159 -7.17 3.13 24.34
CA ASP A 159 -7.59 2.34 25.50
C ASP A 159 -6.50 1.41 26.06
N VAL A 160 -5.27 1.50 25.59
CA VAL A 160 -4.26 0.51 25.94
C VAL A 160 -3.26 1.05 26.95
N ILE A 161 -3.69 1.18 28.15
CA ILE A 161 -2.81 1.22 29.33
C ILE A 161 -2.37 -0.20 29.74
N THR A 162 -2.89 -1.22 29.11
CA THR A 162 -2.56 -2.61 29.43
C THR A 162 -1.88 -3.28 28.25
N THR A 163 -0.63 -3.56 28.36
CA THR A 163 0.27 -4.59 27.74
C THR A 163 -0.09 -5.25 26.38
N SER A 164 -1.19 -4.94 25.73
CA SER A 164 -1.56 -5.48 24.41
C SER A 164 -1.82 -4.35 23.43
N PHE A 165 -0.94 -4.21 22.45
CA PHE A 165 -1.11 -3.25 21.36
C PHE A 165 -2.20 -3.74 20.42
N LYS A 166 -3.19 -2.90 20.16
CA LYS A 166 -4.18 -3.13 19.12
C LYS A 166 -3.68 -2.49 17.83
N ASN A 167 -3.65 -3.23 16.74
CA ASN A 167 -3.37 -2.65 15.44
C ASN A 167 -4.58 -1.85 14.97
N GLY A 168 -4.47 -0.53 14.94
CA GLY A 168 -5.55 0.37 14.55
C GLY A 168 -5.97 0.29 13.08
N LYS A 169 -5.14 -0.31 12.21
CA LYS A 169 -5.52 -0.63 10.83
C LYS A 169 -6.53 -1.77 10.75
N TYR A 170 -6.60 -2.58 11.80
CA TYR A 170 -7.50 -3.73 11.91
C TYR A 170 -8.22 -3.66 13.25
N PRO A 171 -9.10 -2.66 13.45
CA PRO A 171 -9.63 -2.31 14.77
C PRO A 171 -10.65 -3.31 15.31
N HIS A 172 -11.24 -4.13 14.45
CA HIS A 172 -12.31 -5.04 14.83
C HIS A 172 -11.78 -6.36 15.33
N SER A 173 -12.42 -6.91 16.38
CA SER A 173 -12.25 -8.29 16.81
C SER A 173 -13.56 -9.03 16.66
N THR A 174 -13.46 -10.32 16.44
CA THR A 174 -14.62 -11.21 16.23
C THR A 174 -15.67 -11.20 17.37
N ASN A 175 -15.34 -10.60 18.51
CA ASN A 175 -16.17 -10.69 19.71
C ASN A 175 -16.81 -9.36 20.14
N ASP A 176 -16.40 -8.22 19.60
CA ASP A 176 -16.74 -6.96 20.25
C ASP A 176 -17.88 -6.17 19.61
N ASP A 177 -18.05 -6.18 18.28
CA ASP A 177 -19.01 -5.29 17.62
C ASP A 177 -19.75 -5.89 16.42
N GLY A 178 -19.57 -7.18 16.18
CA GLY A 178 -20.18 -7.83 15.04
C GLY A 178 -19.56 -7.43 13.69
N LYS A 179 -18.38 -6.81 13.68
CA LYS A 179 -17.63 -6.44 12.47
C LYS A 179 -16.36 -7.28 12.35
N SER A 180 -15.90 -7.46 11.13
CA SER A 180 -14.64 -8.12 10.81
C SER A 180 -13.70 -7.18 10.07
N ASN A 181 -12.40 -7.36 10.28
CA ASN A 181 -11.42 -6.60 9.52
C ASN A 181 -11.39 -7.08 8.07
N THR A 182 -11.08 -6.19 7.13
CA THR A 182 -10.88 -6.53 5.73
C THR A 182 -9.40 -6.53 5.36
N TYR A 183 -9.08 -7.12 4.22
CA TYR A 183 -7.75 -7.06 3.61
C TYR A 183 -7.68 -5.91 2.61
N TYR A 184 -6.72 -5.02 2.80
CA TYR A 184 -6.47 -3.91 1.86
C TYR A 184 -5.51 -4.37 0.78
N PHE A 185 -6.03 -4.81 -0.37
CA PHE A 185 -5.19 -5.26 -1.48
C PHE A 185 -4.60 -4.13 -2.29
N LEU A 186 -5.34 -3.05 -2.46
CA LEU A 186 -4.89 -1.92 -3.23
C LEU A 186 -5.65 -0.66 -2.82
N ARG A 187 -4.92 0.41 -2.54
CA ARG A 187 -5.48 1.73 -2.17
C ARG A 187 -5.01 2.82 -3.13
N LEU A 188 -5.78 3.89 -3.26
CA LEU A 188 -5.41 5.03 -4.10
C LEU A 188 -4.11 5.70 -3.60
N GLY A 189 -3.89 5.79 -2.29
CA GLY A 189 -2.63 6.27 -1.73
C GLY A 189 -1.43 5.49 -2.25
N GLU A 190 -1.53 4.17 -2.42
CA GLU A 190 -0.47 3.37 -3.04
C GLU A 190 -0.20 3.78 -4.48
N VAL A 191 -1.24 4.14 -5.24
CA VAL A 191 -1.06 4.60 -6.64
C VAL A 191 -0.28 5.91 -6.69
N TYR A 192 -0.50 6.82 -5.75
CA TYR A 192 0.31 8.02 -5.62
C TYR A 192 1.78 7.71 -5.34
N TYR A 193 2.07 6.73 -4.48
CA TYR A 193 3.45 6.28 -4.25
C TYR A 193 4.07 5.60 -5.47
N ILE A 194 3.30 4.80 -6.22
CA ILE A 194 3.75 4.20 -7.48
C ILE A 194 4.11 5.28 -8.50
N HIS A 195 3.25 6.29 -8.65
CA HIS A 195 3.52 7.43 -9.55
C HIS A 195 4.75 8.21 -9.11
N ALA A 196 4.82 8.58 -7.83
CA ALA A 196 5.95 9.32 -7.28
C ALA A 196 7.28 8.57 -7.47
N GLU A 197 7.32 7.26 -7.20
CA GLU A 197 8.53 6.47 -7.38
C GLU A 197 8.91 6.34 -8.86
N ALA A 198 7.94 6.06 -9.73
CA ALA A 198 8.16 5.91 -11.15
C ALA A 198 8.70 7.20 -11.78
N GLU A 199 8.18 8.35 -11.39
CA GLU A 199 8.64 9.67 -11.80
C GLU A 199 10.04 9.97 -11.23
N ALA A 200 10.27 9.72 -9.94
CA ALA A 200 11.57 9.96 -9.32
C ALA A 200 12.70 9.14 -9.96
N ARG A 201 12.41 7.91 -10.39
CA ARG A 201 13.38 7.04 -11.08
C ARG A 201 13.74 7.50 -12.50
N GLN A 202 12.88 8.28 -13.13
CA GLN A 202 13.18 8.90 -14.42
C GLN A 202 14.09 10.14 -14.26
N GLY A 203 14.03 10.81 -13.10
CA GLY A 203 14.90 11.95 -12.78
C GLY A 203 14.60 13.21 -13.59
N GLY A 204 15.50 14.20 -13.53
CA GLY A 204 15.36 15.44 -14.31
C GLY A 204 14.05 16.19 -14.01
N ASN A 205 13.32 16.57 -15.06
CA ASN A 205 12.03 17.28 -14.96
C ASN A 205 10.90 16.42 -14.36
N HIS A 206 11.06 15.11 -14.29
CA HIS A 206 10.09 14.20 -13.66
C HIS A 206 10.03 14.35 -12.13
N LEU A 207 11.11 14.87 -11.51
CA LEU A 207 11.15 15.07 -10.05
C LEU A 207 10.06 16.01 -9.54
N ALA A 208 9.59 16.95 -10.34
CA ALA A 208 8.51 17.85 -9.96
C ALA A 208 7.17 17.08 -9.80
N ALA A 209 6.85 16.19 -10.74
CA ALA A 209 5.67 15.33 -10.67
C ALA A 209 5.77 14.34 -9.49
N ALA A 210 6.95 13.76 -9.27
CA ALA A 210 7.22 12.91 -8.11
C ALA A 210 6.91 13.61 -6.78
N ARG A 211 7.39 14.86 -6.62
CA ARG A 211 7.13 15.69 -5.44
C ARG A 211 5.64 16.00 -5.26
N THR A 212 4.97 16.36 -6.36
CA THR A 212 3.54 16.65 -6.33
C THR A 212 2.74 15.44 -5.82
N SER A 213 3.01 14.25 -6.34
CA SER A 213 2.29 13.06 -5.90
C SER A 213 2.59 12.69 -4.46
N LEU A 214 3.87 12.77 -4.04
CA LEU A 214 4.23 12.52 -2.65
C LEU A 214 3.56 13.54 -1.71
N GLN A 215 3.62 14.84 -2.03
CA GLN A 215 3.00 15.87 -1.20
C GLN A 215 1.48 15.65 -1.10
N THR A 216 0.82 15.32 -2.23
CA THR A 216 -0.64 15.13 -2.26
C THR A 216 -1.09 14.03 -1.31
N VAL A 217 -0.43 12.87 -1.32
CA VAL A 217 -0.80 11.78 -0.41
C VAL A 217 -0.45 12.12 1.04
N LEU A 218 0.67 12.82 1.28
CA LEU A 218 1.05 13.25 2.62
C LEU A 218 0.10 14.30 3.19
N ASP A 219 -0.36 15.24 2.37
CA ASP A 219 -1.34 16.26 2.80
C ASP A 219 -2.69 15.64 3.19
N ALA A 220 -3.07 14.53 2.55
CA ALA A 220 -4.28 13.79 2.93
C ALA A 220 -4.09 12.96 4.21
N HIS A 221 -2.98 12.25 4.33
CA HIS A 221 -2.76 11.30 5.41
C HIS A 221 -2.14 11.91 6.67
N VAL A 222 -1.28 12.91 6.49
CA VAL A 222 -0.50 13.56 7.57
C VAL A 222 -0.40 15.07 7.36
N PRO A 223 -1.54 15.77 7.34
CA PRO A 223 -1.60 17.17 6.95
C PRO A 223 -0.67 18.06 7.78
N GLY A 224 0.15 18.84 7.09
CA GLY A 224 1.02 19.84 7.71
C GLY A 224 2.25 19.30 8.43
N VAL A 225 2.55 18.00 8.34
CA VAL A 225 3.74 17.39 8.98
C VAL A 225 4.96 17.47 8.08
N TYR A 226 4.79 17.27 6.77
CA TYR A 226 5.90 17.19 5.82
C TYR A 226 5.80 18.27 4.73
N ASP A 227 6.96 18.85 4.40
CA ASP A 227 7.16 19.72 3.24
C ASP A 227 8.13 19.07 2.26
N VAL A 228 7.58 18.42 1.23
CA VAL A 228 8.36 17.69 0.22
C VAL A 228 9.26 18.61 -0.61
N SER A 229 8.94 19.92 -0.69
CA SER A 229 9.75 20.89 -1.41
C SER A 229 11.15 21.06 -0.83
N THR A 230 11.32 20.78 0.46
CA THR A 230 12.59 20.90 1.18
C THR A 230 13.52 19.70 1.00
N ILE A 231 13.02 18.59 0.45
CA ILE A 231 13.80 17.36 0.27
C ILE A 231 14.77 17.53 -0.88
N PRO A 232 16.08 17.29 -0.72
CA PRO A 232 17.03 17.28 -1.84
C PRO A 232 16.68 16.25 -2.90
N ASP A 233 16.95 16.55 -4.19
CA ASP A 233 16.62 15.66 -5.30
C ASP A 233 17.20 14.25 -5.15
N ASN A 234 18.43 14.15 -4.66
CA ASN A 234 19.11 12.88 -4.43
C ASN A 234 18.58 12.07 -3.25
N GLN A 235 17.70 12.64 -2.44
CA GLN A 235 17.04 11.97 -1.31
C GLN A 235 15.56 11.69 -1.58
N LEU A 236 15.00 12.24 -2.66
CA LEU A 236 13.56 12.15 -2.94
C LEU A 236 13.10 10.70 -3.08
N LEU A 237 13.81 9.88 -3.82
CA LEU A 237 13.46 8.46 -4.00
C LEU A 237 13.44 7.70 -2.66
N GLU A 238 14.44 7.94 -1.82
CA GLU A 238 14.48 7.30 -0.49
C GLU A 238 13.31 7.75 0.37
N MET A 239 12.96 9.02 0.35
CA MET A 239 11.83 9.56 1.09
C MET A 239 10.50 8.97 0.60
N ILE A 240 10.30 8.85 -0.72
CA ILE A 240 9.11 8.19 -1.28
C ILE A 240 9.00 6.76 -0.76
N ARG A 241 10.11 5.99 -0.76
CA ARG A 241 10.14 4.62 -0.28
C ARG A 241 9.81 4.52 1.22
N GLN A 242 10.37 5.40 2.03
CA GLN A 242 10.09 5.44 3.47
C GLN A 242 8.63 5.74 3.75
N HIS A 243 8.06 6.75 3.10
CA HIS A 243 6.65 7.10 3.30
C HIS A 243 5.70 6.01 2.79
N LYS A 244 6.00 5.37 1.65
CA LYS A 244 5.24 4.21 1.16
C LYS A 244 5.28 3.07 2.18
N TRP A 245 6.46 2.77 2.71
CA TRP A 245 6.61 1.71 3.70
C TRP A 245 5.82 1.99 4.99
N ILE A 246 5.89 3.21 5.52
CA ILE A 246 5.13 3.62 6.71
C ILE A 246 3.62 3.50 6.45
N ASP A 247 3.18 3.99 5.31
CA ASP A 247 1.78 4.07 4.93
C ASP A 247 1.14 2.69 4.75
N LEU A 248 1.85 1.77 4.09
CA LEU A 248 1.37 0.43 3.75
C LEU A 248 1.82 -0.65 4.75
N LEU A 249 2.41 -0.26 5.87
CA LEU A 249 2.88 -1.20 6.89
C LEU A 249 1.75 -2.12 7.35
N PHE A 250 2.00 -3.42 7.34
CA PHE A 250 1.04 -4.49 7.64
C PHE A 250 -0.11 -4.67 6.64
N GLU A 251 -0.04 -4.04 5.46
CA GLU A 251 -1.01 -4.26 4.41
C GLU A 251 -0.40 -5.12 3.30
N ASN A 252 -1.05 -6.23 2.97
CA ASN A 252 -0.73 -7.09 1.82
C ASN A 252 0.75 -7.47 1.65
N GLN A 253 1.57 -7.41 2.71
CA GLN A 253 3.02 -7.70 2.70
C GLN A 253 3.83 -6.82 1.71
N GLU A 254 3.37 -5.60 1.45
CA GLU A 254 4.03 -4.68 0.52
C GLU A 254 5.48 -4.40 0.89
N GLU A 255 5.77 -4.29 2.19
CA GLU A 255 7.12 -4.07 2.70
C GLU A 255 8.10 -5.18 2.26
N TRP A 256 7.64 -6.43 2.16
CA TRP A 256 8.47 -7.54 1.72
C TRP A 256 8.71 -7.51 0.21
N TYR A 257 7.67 -7.28 -0.58
CA TYR A 257 7.79 -7.21 -2.04
C TYR A 257 8.63 -6.03 -2.50
N ASP A 258 8.45 -4.88 -1.88
CA ASP A 258 9.25 -3.69 -2.14
C ASP A 258 10.72 -3.88 -1.74
N MET A 259 10.99 -4.50 -0.60
CA MET A 259 12.36 -4.81 -0.19
C MET A 259 13.08 -5.70 -1.20
N ILE A 260 12.42 -6.73 -1.73
CA ILE A 260 12.99 -7.60 -2.78
C ILE A 260 13.21 -6.81 -4.07
N ARG A 261 12.27 -5.95 -4.44
CA ARG A 261 12.35 -5.12 -5.63
C ARG A 261 13.51 -4.14 -5.54
N TYR A 262 13.64 -3.44 -4.43
CA TYR A 262 14.75 -2.50 -4.18
C TYR A 262 16.11 -3.20 -4.17
N TYR A 263 16.20 -4.38 -3.59
CA TYR A 263 17.41 -5.19 -3.68
C TYR A 263 17.78 -5.55 -5.12
N LYS A 264 16.82 -5.97 -5.94
CA LYS A 264 17.04 -6.32 -7.35
C LYS A 264 17.48 -5.12 -8.20
N HIS A 265 17.02 -3.94 -7.86
CA HIS A 265 17.39 -2.69 -8.55
C HIS A 265 18.68 -2.07 -8.01
N GLY A 266 19.28 -2.65 -6.97
CA GLY A 266 20.51 -2.15 -6.35
C GLY A 266 20.30 -0.95 -5.41
N ASP A 267 19.07 -0.65 -5.04
CA ASP A 267 18.74 0.46 -4.14
C ASP A 267 18.94 0.10 -2.66
N LEU A 268 18.94 -1.18 -2.35
CA LEU A 268 19.01 -1.69 -0.99
C LEU A 268 19.90 -2.94 -0.91
N ASP A 269 20.83 -2.95 0.02
CA ASP A 269 21.56 -4.17 0.36
C ASP A 269 20.80 -4.93 1.46
N ILE A 270 20.06 -5.94 1.06
CA ILE A 270 19.27 -6.77 1.98
C ILE A 270 20.14 -7.52 3.00
N THR A 271 21.41 -7.74 2.70
CA THR A 271 22.34 -8.44 3.60
C THR A 271 22.70 -7.60 4.82
N THR A 272 22.59 -6.28 4.72
CA THR A 272 22.76 -5.37 5.86
C THR A 272 21.60 -5.44 6.84
N ILE A 273 20.38 -5.74 6.32
CA ILE A 273 19.16 -5.86 7.12
C ILE A 273 19.03 -7.27 7.69
N ARG A 274 19.36 -8.28 6.88
CA ARG A 274 19.31 -9.71 7.26
C ARG A 274 20.58 -10.44 6.83
N PRO A 275 21.63 -10.43 7.65
CA PRO A 275 22.94 -11.01 7.29
C PRO A 275 22.90 -12.51 6.95
N ASN A 276 21.85 -13.22 7.38
CA ASN A 276 21.70 -14.65 7.16
C ASN A 276 20.90 -15.00 5.87
N ILE A 277 20.41 -14.01 5.13
CA ILE A 277 19.83 -14.28 3.82
C ILE A 277 20.96 -14.62 2.86
N LYS A 278 21.01 -15.88 2.45
CA LYS A 278 21.88 -16.28 1.35
C LYS A 278 21.32 -15.63 0.09
N SER A 279 22.14 -14.79 -0.54
CA SER A 279 21.86 -14.32 -1.89
C SER A 279 21.89 -15.54 -2.81
N ASP A 280 20.75 -16.09 -3.16
CA ASP A 280 20.68 -16.98 -4.31
C ASP A 280 20.99 -16.11 -5.54
N LYS A 281 22.19 -16.30 -6.03
CA LYS A 281 22.68 -15.67 -7.26
C LYS A 281 21.96 -16.25 -8.46
#